data_f70c02bf8eb80f0adab008995d6514c7
#
_entry.id   f70c02bf8eb80f0adab008995d6514c7
#
_cell.length_a   1.000
_cell.length_b   1.000
_cell.length_c   1.000
_cell.angle_alpha   90.00
_cell.angle_beta   90.00
_cell.angle_gamma   90.00
#
_symmetry.space_group_name_H-M   'P 1'
#
loop_
_entity.id
_entity.type
_entity.pdbx_description
1 polymer ?
#
loop_
_entity_poly.entity_id
_entity_poly.type
_entity_poly.pdbx_seq_one_letter_code
_entity_poly.pdbx_strand_id
1 'polypeptide(L)'
;MKFNTKLEKSRYNSAIDRINSNINYALKKGLEFTDYHQDFQNKAVRYGVVFTPTGKISKKSNLTPAQLKELERTSKVAGRFQKKYGSSENAKKVIKVQKFLNTSVEYIYEKIKNAETEEEFELAQKFDKMLEDGLTSYDYDEIYSVLNKLDAFDTDYEYNPFLDKYPSREERKKMSFKGK
;
A
#
# COMPACT_ATOMS: atom_id res chain seq x y z
N MET A 1 -1.03 31.09 5.36
CA MET A 1 -0.70 31.76 4.08
C MET A 1 -1.48 33.06 3.99
N LYS A 2 -0.82 34.16 3.69
CA LYS A 2 -1.53 35.42 3.39
C LYS A 2 -1.73 35.46 1.88
N PHE A 3 -2.97 35.61 1.43
CA PHE A 3 -3.29 35.79 0.01
C PHE A 3 -3.27 37.27 -0.32
N ASN A 4 -2.58 37.65 -1.41
CA ASN A 4 -2.49 39.02 -1.83
C ASN A 4 -3.75 39.50 -2.58
N THR A 5 -4.52 38.53 -3.13
CA THR A 5 -5.74 38.84 -3.89
C THR A 5 -6.85 37.84 -3.59
N LYS A 6 -8.11 38.28 -3.81
CA LYS A 6 -9.29 37.40 -3.76
C LYS A 6 -9.18 36.26 -4.78
N LEU A 7 -8.54 36.49 -5.92
CA LEU A 7 -8.34 35.50 -6.97
C LEU A 7 -7.39 34.38 -6.53
N GLU A 8 -6.28 34.71 -5.84
CA GLU A 8 -5.37 33.73 -5.30
C GLU A 8 -6.05 32.82 -4.27
N LYS A 9 -6.83 33.42 -3.36
CA LYS A 9 -7.64 32.66 -2.37
C LYS A 9 -8.64 31.74 -3.05
N SER A 10 -9.31 32.21 -4.11
CA SER A 10 -10.28 31.41 -4.86
C SER A 10 -9.59 30.23 -5.55
N ARG A 11 -8.45 30.45 -6.22
CA ARG A 11 -7.64 29.40 -6.88
C ARG A 11 -7.17 28.33 -5.87
N TYR A 12 -6.68 28.79 -4.72
CA TYR A 12 -6.26 27.92 -3.63
C TYR A 12 -7.40 27.02 -3.15
N ASN A 13 -8.56 27.60 -2.83
CA ASN A 13 -9.71 26.85 -2.38
C ASN A 13 -10.19 25.85 -3.44
N SER A 14 -10.23 26.25 -4.71
CA SER A 14 -10.63 25.38 -5.81
C SER A 14 -9.68 24.16 -5.98
N ALA A 15 -8.37 24.36 -5.75
CA ALA A 15 -7.42 23.26 -5.79
C ALA A 15 -7.68 22.25 -4.65
N ILE A 16 -7.92 22.73 -3.44
CA ILE A 16 -8.28 21.87 -2.30
C ILE A 16 -9.61 21.13 -2.57
N ASP A 17 -10.60 21.82 -3.12
CA ASP A 17 -11.91 21.20 -3.43
C ASP A 17 -11.75 20.09 -4.49
N ARG A 18 -10.86 20.23 -5.50
CA ARG A 18 -10.56 19.18 -6.47
C ARG A 18 -9.87 17.96 -5.82
N ILE A 19 -8.90 18.19 -4.93
CA ILE A 19 -8.24 17.11 -4.19
C ILE A 19 -9.28 16.36 -3.35
N ASN A 20 -10.10 17.07 -2.61
CA ASN A 20 -11.16 16.50 -1.78
C ASN A 20 -12.22 15.74 -2.60
N SER A 21 -12.49 16.18 -3.83
CA SER A 21 -13.36 15.45 -4.75
C SER A 21 -12.76 14.12 -5.18
N ASN A 22 -11.43 14.06 -5.41
CA ASN A 22 -10.75 12.82 -5.71
C ASN A 22 -10.79 11.83 -4.52
N ILE A 23 -10.61 12.34 -3.29
CA ILE A 23 -10.74 11.55 -2.06
C ILE A 23 -12.15 10.97 -1.93
N ASN A 24 -13.18 11.80 -2.10
CA ASN A 24 -14.58 11.36 -2.06
C ASN A 24 -14.90 10.32 -3.14
N TYR A 25 -14.35 10.50 -4.34
CA TYR A 25 -14.52 9.53 -5.43
C TYR A 25 -13.94 8.15 -5.05
N ALA A 26 -12.74 8.12 -4.46
CA ALA A 26 -12.13 6.89 -3.99
C ALA A 26 -12.98 6.18 -2.93
N LEU A 27 -13.44 6.92 -1.93
CA LEU A 27 -14.30 6.40 -0.87
C LEU A 27 -15.63 5.85 -1.41
N LYS A 28 -16.26 6.55 -2.37
CA LYS A 28 -17.47 6.06 -3.06
C LYS A 28 -17.29 4.74 -3.80
N LYS A 29 -16.04 4.44 -4.22
CA LYS A 29 -15.71 3.19 -4.90
C LYS A 29 -15.35 2.07 -3.92
N GLY A 30 -15.57 2.28 -2.62
CA GLY A 30 -15.27 1.30 -1.58
C GLY A 30 -13.79 1.07 -1.36
N LEU A 31 -12.93 2.01 -1.78
CA LEU A 31 -11.50 2.00 -1.53
C LEU A 31 -11.21 2.92 -0.35
N GLU A 32 -10.49 2.44 0.64
CA GLU A 32 -9.94 3.30 1.67
C GLU A 32 -8.85 4.17 1.06
N PHE A 33 -9.04 5.48 1.12
CA PHE A 33 -8.12 6.42 0.47
C PHE A 33 -6.68 6.25 0.97
N THR A 34 -6.52 5.93 2.25
CA THR A 34 -5.22 5.73 2.91
C THR A 34 -4.45 4.54 2.36
N ASP A 35 -5.12 3.54 1.81
CA ASP A 35 -4.50 2.28 1.43
C ASP A 35 -3.69 2.31 0.14
N TYR A 36 -4.11 3.08 -0.84
CA TYR A 36 -3.43 3.16 -2.14
C TYR A 36 -2.95 4.57 -2.48
N HIS A 37 -3.12 5.50 -1.56
CA HIS A 37 -2.59 6.85 -1.65
C HIS A 37 -1.39 7.10 -0.74
N GLN A 38 -0.56 6.08 -0.50
CA GLN A 38 0.61 6.22 0.37
C GLN A 38 1.52 7.38 -0.06
N ASP A 39 1.75 7.54 -1.36
CA ASP A 39 2.52 8.67 -1.89
C ASP A 39 1.83 10.02 -1.59
N PHE A 40 0.50 10.06 -1.71
CA PHE A 40 -0.28 11.23 -1.32
C PHE A 40 -0.13 11.53 0.18
N GLN A 41 -0.27 10.52 1.04
CA GLN A 41 -0.15 10.70 2.48
C GLN A 41 1.23 11.16 2.90
N ASN A 42 2.28 10.51 2.40
CA ASN A 42 3.66 10.89 2.68
C ASN A 42 3.93 12.34 2.30
N LYS A 43 3.43 12.77 1.13
CA LYS A 43 3.54 14.16 0.70
C LYS A 43 2.69 15.10 1.54
N ALA A 44 1.47 14.71 1.88
CA ALA A 44 0.58 15.51 2.70
C ALA A 44 1.18 15.78 4.09
N VAL A 45 1.72 14.75 4.74
CA VAL A 45 2.44 14.88 6.02
C VAL A 45 3.66 15.79 5.88
N ARG A 46 4.49 15.54 4.85
CA ARG A 46 5.70 16.34 4.58
C ARG A 46 5.39 17.82 4.32
N TYR A 47 4.23 18.11 3.73
CA TYR A 47 3.81 19.50 3.45
C TYR A 47 3.03 20.14 4.59
N GLY A 48 2.85 19.46 5.71
CA GLY A 48 2.10 19.96 6.87
C GLY A 48 0.60 20.17 6.58
N VAL A 49 -0.01 19.24 5.84
CA VAL A 49 -1.45 19.29 5.55
C VAL A 49 -2.25 19.13 6.83
N VAL A 50 -3.23 19.99 7.02
CA VAL A 50 -4.23 19.89 8.08
C VAL A 50 -5.42 19.10 7.54
N PHE A 51 -5.70 17.94 8.12
CA PHE A 51 -6.85 17.12 7.77
C PHE A 51 -8.07 17.49 8.62
N THR A 52 -9.25 17.34 8.04
CA THR A 52 -10.53 17.38 8.77
C THR A 52 -10.76 16.02 9.45
N PRO A 53 -11.68 15.91 10.43
CA PRO A 53 -12.05 14.63 11.04
C PRO A 53 -12.55 13.58 10.04
N THR A 54 -13.02 14.01 8.86
CA THR A 54 -13.47 13.13 7.76
C THR A 54 -12.38 12.77 6.76
N GLY A 55 -11.10 13.04 7.08
CA GLY A 55 -9.94 12.73 6.22
C GLY A 55 -9.78 13.65 5.00
N LYS A 56 -10.52 14.74 4.89
CA LYS A 56 -10.37 15.74 3.82
C LYS A 56 -9.29 16.75 4.17
N ILE A 57 -8.70 17.36 3.15
CA ILE A 57 -7.77 18.47 3.36
C ILE A 57 -8.55 19.73 3.78
N SER A 58 -8.15 20.33 4.89
CA SER A 58 -8.68 21.60 5.35
C SER A 58 -8.15 22.77 4.50
N LYS A 59 -9.02 23.75 4.21
CA LYS A 59 -8.64 25.03 3.60
C LYS A 59 -7.70 25.87 4.48
N LYS A 60 -7.49 25.48 5.75
CA LYS A 60 -6.53 26.07 6.67
C LYS A 60 -5.10 25.58 6.43
N SER A 61 -4.90 24.54 5.62
CA SER A 61 -3.57 24.08 5.25
C SER A 61 -2.78 25.20 4.57
N ASN A 62 -1.48 25.29 4.85
CA ASN A 62 -0.61 26.33 4.29
C ASN A 62 0.26 25.74 3.17
N LEU A 63 -0.34 25.53 2.00
CA LEU A 63 0.29 24.84 0.86
C LEU A 63 0.65 25.82 -0.27
N THR A 64 1.82 25.66 -0.86
CA THR A 64 2.20 26.40 -2.08
C THR A 64 1.42 25.88 -3.30
N PRO A 65 1.31 26.68 -4.38
CA PRO A 65 0.68 26.22 -5.63
C PRO A 65 1.32 24.95 -6.21
N ALA A 66 2.64 24.78 -6.07
CA ALA A 66 3.36 23.60 -6.53
C ALA A 66 2.95 22.34 -5.70
N GLN A 67 2.91 22.48 -4.38
CA GLN A 67 2.46 21.41 -3.48
C GLN A 67 1.00 21.00 -3.75
N LEU A 68 0.13 21.98 -3.95
CA LEU A 68 -1.27 21.70 -4.32
C LEU A 68 -1.39 20.92 -5.63
N LYS A 69 -0.64 21.31 -6.67
CA LYS A 69 -0.63 20.64 -7.97
C LYS A 69 -0.13 19.20 -7.84
N GLU A 70 0.89 18.97 -7.02
CA GLU A 70 1.42 17.64 -6.78
C GLU A 70 0.44 16.77 -5.99
N LEU A 71 -0.17 17.28 -4.92
CA LEU A 71 -1.20 16.58 -4.17
C LEU A 71 -2.44 16.28 -5.03
N GLU A 72 -2.85 17.20 -5.89
CA GLU A 72 -3.95 16.94 -6.83
C GLU A 72 -3.60 15.79 -7.79
N ARG A 73 -2.37 15.77 -8.33
CA ARG A 73 -1.91 14.68 -9.21
C ARG A 73 -1.93 13.33 -8.51
N THR A 74 -1.39 13.25 -7.30
CA THR A 74 -1.34 12.01 -6.52
C THR A 74 -2.72 11.55 -6.06
N SER A 75 -3.62 12.47 -5.74
CA SER A 75 -5.00 12.16 -5.33
C SER A 75 -5.85 11.50 -6.45
N LYS A 76 -5.44 11.59 -7.71
CA LYS A 76 -6.14 10.95 -8.86
C LYS A 76 -5.85 9.45 -9.01
N VAL A 77 -4.98 8.88 -8.19
CA VAL A 77 -4.53 7.49 -8.34
C VAL A 77 -5.70 6.49 -8.23
N ALA A 78 -6.69 6.76 -7.38
CA ALA A 78 -7.88 5.89 -7.23
C ALA A 78 -8.57 5.55 -8.56
N GLY A 79 -8.85 6.56 -9.37
CA GLY A 79 -9.49 6.36 -10.66
C GLY A 79 -8.62 5.57 -11.65
N ARG A 80 -7.31 5.73 -11.57
CA ARG A 80 -6.36 4.97 -12.39
C ARG A 80 -6.29 3.51 -11.96
N PHE A 81 -6.25 3.26 -10.66
CA PHE A 81 -6.29 1.90 -10.11
C PHE A 81 -7.52 1.15 -10.57
N GLN A 82 -8.70 1.73 -10.43
CA GLN A 82 -9.93 1.09 -10.85
C GLN A 82 -9.96 0.83 -12.36
N LYS A 83 -9.50 1.78 -13.17
CA LYS A 83 -9.41 1.59 -14.62
C LYS A 83 -8.45 0.46 -14.99
N LYS A 84 -7.35 0.31 -14.26
CA LYS A 84 -6.32 -0.72 -14.52
C LYS A 84 -6.76 -2.10 -14.06
N TYR A 85 -7.39 -2.21 -12.90
CA TYR A 85 -7.71 -3.48 -12.26
C TYR A 85 -9.19 -3.88 -12.33
N GLY A 86 -10.03 -3.08 -12.99
CA GLY A 86 -11.41 -3.40 -13.33
C GLY A 86 -12.45 -3.20 -12.23
N SER A 87 -12.14 -3.52 -10.97
CA SER A 87 -13.07 -3.40 -9.84
C SER A 87 -12.39 -2.88 -8.59
N SER A 88 -13.19 -2.35 -7.65
CA SER A 88 -12.69 -1.97 -6.33
C SER A 88 -12.14 -3.17 -5.55
N GLU A 89 -12.75 -4.34 -5.73
CA GLU A 89 -12.33 -5.59 -5.11
C GLU A 89 -10.91 -5.98 -5.55
N ASN A 90 -10.68 -6.02 -6.87
CA ASN A 90 -9.34 -6.30 -7.41
C ASN A 90 -8.32 -5.24 -7.02
N ALA A 91 -8.71 -3.96 -6.98
CA ALA A 91 -7.84 -2.90 -6.51
C ALA A 91 -7.42 -3.09 -5.05
N LYS A 92 -8.35 -3.50 -4.16
CA LYS A 92 -8.04 -3.82 -2.76
C LYS A 92 -7.06 -4.99 -2.62
N LYS A 93 -7.24 -6.06 -3.40
CA LYS A 93 -6.30 -7.20 -3.42
C LYS A 93 -4.91 -6.75 -3.83
N VAL A 94 -4.79 -5.98 -4.90
CA VAL A 94 -3.51 -5.45 -5.38
C VAL A 94 -2.83 -4.60 -4.30
N ILE A 95 -3.58 -3.74 -3.62
CA ILE A 95 -3.05 -2.88 -2.56
C ILE A 95 -2.54 -3.71 -1.38
N LYS A 96 -3.31 -4.71 -0.93
CA LYS A 96 -2.88 -5.61 0.15
C LYS A 96 -1.58 -6.32 -0.22
N VAL A 97 -1.49 -6.87 -1.44
CA VAL A 97 -0.27 -7.50 -1.94
C VAL A 97 0.90 -6.51 -1.96
N GLN A 98 0.70 -5.30 -2.48
CA GLN A 98 1.77 -4.29 -2.55
C GLN A 98 2.26 -3.84 -1.17
N LYS A 99 1.35 -3.68 -0.20
CA LYS A 99 1.74 -3.39 1.19
C LYS A 99 2.60 -4.51 1.76
N PHE A 100 2.16 -5.73 1.57
CA PHE A 100 2.88 -6.90 2.07
C PHE A 100 4.28 -7.01 1.45
N LEU A 101 4.44 -6.75 0.16
CA LEU A 101 5.72 -6.86 -0.55
C LEU A 101 6.80 -5.93 -0.01
N ASN A 102 6.44 -4.86 0.66
CA ASN A 102 7.39 -3.96 1.32
C ASN A 102 7.98 -4.54 2.62
N THR A 103 7.41 -5.63 3.15
CA THR A 103 7.78 -6.26 4.42
C THR A 103 8.11 -7.75 4.30
N SER A 104 8.13 -8.29 3.10
CA SER A 104 7.81 -9.70 2.83
C SER A 104 8.91 -10.73 3.07
N VAL A 105 10.19 -10.40 2.90
CA VAL A 105 11.25 -11.44 2.91
C VAL A 105 11.38 -12.06 4.31
N GLU A 106 11.32 -11.24 5.33
CA GLU A 106 11.42 -11.65 6.74
C GLU A 106 10.23 -12.52 7.15
N TYR A 107 9.04 -12.05 6.81
CA TYR A 107 7.81 -12.78 7.09
C TYR A 107 7.80 -14.17 6.45
N ILE A 108 8.22 -14.27 5.19
CA ILE A 108 8.28 -15.56 4.49
C ILE A 108 9.32 -16.49 5.10
N TYR A 109 10.48 -15.98 5.50
CA TYR A 109 11.47 -16.77 6.20
C TYR A 109 10.91 -17.32 7.52
N GLU A 110 10.26 -16.51 8.32
CA GLU A 110 9.63 -16.95 9.57
C GLU A 110 8.54 -17.99 9.32
N LYS A 111 7.75 -17.85 8.28
CA LYS A 111 6.74 -18.85 7.89
C LYS A 111 7.37 -20.16 7.44
N ILE A 112 8.46 -20.13 6.68
CA ILE A 112 9.20 -21.37 6.29
C ILE A 112 9.79 -22.05 7.52
N LYS A 113 10.39 -21.28 8.44
CA LYS A 113 11.07 -21.79 9.62
C LYS A 113 10.12 -22.37 10.65
N ASN A 114 8.98 -21.70 10.85
CA ASN A 114 8.03 -21.98 11.95
C ASN A 114 6.72 -22.59 11.46
N ALA A 115 6.65 -23.05 10.21
CA ALA A 115 5.44 -23.69 9.66
C ALA A 115 4.92 -24.81 10.59
N GLU A 116 3.64 -24.75 10.93
CA GLU A 116 2.99 -25.73 11.79
C GLU A 116 2.50 -26.94 11.01
N THR A 117 2.22 -26.73 9.72
CA THR A 117 1.74 -27.77 8.80
C THR A 117 2.60 -27.81 7.54
N GLU A 118 2.60 -28.98 6.88
CA GLU A 118 3.28 -29.17 5.60
C GLU A 118 2.68 -28.25 4.52
N GLU A 119 1.34 -28.06 4.53
CA GLU A 119 0.66 -27.13 3.62
C GLU A 119 1.14 -25.68 3.78
N GLU A 120 1.29 -25.21 5.02
CA GLU A 120 1.82 -23.87 5.30
C GLU A 120 3.26 -23.73 4.79
N PHE A 121 4.08 -24.74 5.03
CA PHE A 121 5.45 -24.79 4.56
C PHE A 121 5.52 -24.71 3.03
N GLU A 122 4.74 -25.53 2.32
CA GLU A 122 4.70 -25.55 0.85
C GLU A 122 4.22 -24.22 0.27
N LEU A 123 3.21 -23.59 0.89
CA LEU A 123 2.71 -22.28 0.49
C LEU A 123 3.76 -21.19 0.66
N ALA A 124 4.52 -21.21 1.77
CA ALA A 124 5.59 -20.26 2.00
C ALA A 124 6.74 -20.44 0.98
N GLN A 125 7.12 -21.69 0.68
CA GLN A 125 8.08 -22.02 -0.37
C GLN A 125 7.58 -21.60 -1.76
N LYS A 126 6.31 -21.79 -2.05
CA LYS A 126 5.69 -21.34 -3.30
C LYS A 126 5.79 -19.83 -3.45
N PHE A 127 5.51 -19.07 -2.39
CA PHE A 127 5.61 -17.62 -2.43
C PHE A 127 7.06 -17.13 -2.58
N ASP A 128 7.99 -17.77 -1.88
CA ASP A 128 9.44 -17.47 -2.04
C ASP A 128 9.90 -17.68 -3.50
N LYS A 129 9.39 -18.72 -4.16
CA LYS A 129 9.60 -18.95 -5.59
C LYS A 129 8.97 -17.87 -6.45
N MET A 130 7.74 -17.43 -6.15
CA MET A 130 7.07 -16.33 -6.88
C MET A 130 7.89 -15.04 -6.81
N LEU A 131 8.52 -14.75 -5.68
CA LEU A 131 9.43 -13.60 -5.53
C LEU A 131 10.66 -13.73 -6.44
N GLU A 132 11.19 -14.95 -6.63
CA GLU A 132 12.32 -15.21 -7.51
C GLU A 132 11.97 -15.00 -8.99
N ASP A 133 10.90 -15.62 -9.41
CA ASP A 133 10.49 -15.60 -10.80
C ASP A 133 10.05 -14.18 -11.24
N GLY A 134 9.84 -13.29 -10.24
CA GLY A 134 9.27 -11.96 -10.41
C GLY A 134 7.75 -12.00 -10.39
N LEU A 135 7.15 -11.26 -9.48
CA LEU A 135 5.69 -11.25 -9.28
C LEU A 135 4.88 -10.79 -10.49
N THR A 136 5.52 -10.13 -11.46
CA THR A 136 4.90 -9.75 -12.72
C THR A 136 4.57 -10.95 -13.62
N SER A 137 5.17 -12.11 -13.34
CA SER A 137 4.91 -13.37 -14.04
C SER A 137 3.68 -14.11 -13.52
N TYR A 138 3.08 -13.64 -12.43
CA TYR A 138 1.95 -14.26 -11.77
C TYR A 138 0.74 -13.35 -11.75
N ASP A 139 -0.47 -13.94 -11.71
CA ASP A 139 -1.70 -13.22 -11.53
C ASP A 139 -1.83 -12.71 -10.08
N TYR A 140 -2.34 -11.50 -9.89
CA TYR A 140 -2.59 -10.94 -8.55
C TYR A 140 -3.57 -11.79 -7.73
N ASP A 141 -4.53 -12.46 -8.35
CA ASP A 141 -5.44 -13.36 -7.64
C ASP A 141 -4.71 -14.59 -7.10
N GLU A 142 -3.72 -15.12 -7.81
CA GLU A 142 -2.89 -16.21 -7.35
C GLU A 142 -1.98 -15.77 -6.19
N ILE A 143 -1.29 -14.65 -6.34
CA ILE A 143 -0.45 -14.07 -5.29
C ILE A 143 -1.28 -13.80 -4.03
N TYR A 144 -2.45 -13.15 -4.20
CA TYR A 144 -3.35 -12.85 -3.09
C TYR A 144 -3.82 -14.13 -2.39
N SER A 145 -4.18 -15.17 -3.14
CA SER A 145 -4.63 -16.45 -2.58
C SER A 145 -3.56 -17.12 -1.72
N VAL A 146 -2.31 -17.14 -2.19
CA VAL A 146 -1.19 -17.72 -1.42
C VAL A 146 -0.96 -16.93 -0.14
N LEU A 147 -0.88 -15.59 -0.21
CA LEU A 147 -0.67 -14.73 0.95
C LEU A 147 -1.83 -14.79 1.96
N ASN A 148 -3.06 -14.89 1.48
CA ASN A 148 -4.24 -15.01 2.35
C ASN A 148 -4.26 -16.34 3.12
N LYS A 149 -3.85 -17.42 2.49
CA LYS A 149 -3.71 -18.73 3.15
C LYS A 149 -2.56 -18.78 4.17
N LEU A 150 -1.57 -17.90 4.01
CA LEU A 150 -0.47 -17.74 4.96
C LEU A 150 -0.80 -16.74 6.08
N ASP A 151 -2.02 -16.24 6.16
CA ASP A 151 -2.45 -15.18 7.10
C ASP A 151 -1.60 -13.90 7.03
N ALA A 152 -0.99 -13.65 5.87
CA ALA A 152 -0.04 -12.57 5.68
C ALA A 152 -0.64 -11.17 5.82
N PHE A 153 -1.97 -11.02 5.70
CA PHE A 153 -2.66 -9.74 5.74
C PHE A 153 -3.19 -9.37 7.12
N ASP A 154 -3.26 -10.34 8.04
CA ASP A 154 -3.84 -10.18 9.37
C ASP A 154 -2.78 -10.20 10.48
N THR A 155 -1.50 -10.17 10.10
CA THR A 155 -0.39 -10.15 11.04
C THR A 155 0.05 -8.74 11.37
N ASP A 156 0.22 -8.46 12.65
CA ASP A 156 0.95 -7.29 13.19
C ASP A 156 2.46 -7.52 13.14
N TYR A 157 2.96 -8.12 12.05
CA TYR A 157 4.38 -8.38 11.91
C TYR A 157 5.16 -7.08 11.86
N GLU A 158 5.84 -6.76 12.94
CA GLU A 158 6.75 -5.64 13.03
C GLU A 158 8.12 -6.05 12.47
N TYR A 159 8.60 -5.29 11.51
CA TYR A 159 9.97 -5.39 11.03
C TYR A 159 10.96 -5.22 12.17
N ASN A 160 11.80 -6.23 12.41
CA ASN A 160 12.89 -6.13 13.36
C ASN A 160 14.22 -5.88 12.64
N PRO A 161 14.72 -4.63 12.60
CA PRO A 161 15.95 -4.28 11.90
C PRO A 161 17.21 -4.89 12.55
N PHE A 162 17.09 -5.52 13.71
CA PHE A 162 18.20 -6.13 14.46
C PHE A 162 18.29 -7.65 14.33
N LEU A 163 17.40 -8.26 13.55
CA LEU A 163 17.52 -9.68 13.21
C LEU A 163 18.67 -9.86 12.23
N ASP A 164 19.80 -10.34 12.79
CA ASP A 164 20.99 -10.65 12.02
C ASP A 164 20.71 -11.76 11.00
N LYS A 165 21.00 -11.45 9.75
CA LYS A 165 21.13 -12.37 8.61
C LYS A 165 19.95 -13.33 8.39
N TYR A 166 19.00 -12.87 7.57
CA TYR A 166 18.14 -13.83 6.88
C TYR A 166 18.97 -14.76 6.01
N PRO A 167 18.66 -16.06 6.01
CA PRO A 167 19.33 -16.99 5.12
C PRO A 167 19.14 -16.54 3.67
N SER A 168 20.17 -16.73 2.90
CA SER A 168 20.10 -16.52 1.46
C SER A 168 18.98 -17.39 0.89
N ARG A 169 18.50 -17.02 -0.29
CA ARG A 169 17.46 -17.80 -0.94
C ARG A 169 17.87 -19.25 -1.20
N GLU A 170 19.11 -19.49 -1.57
CA GLU A 170 19.65 -20.83 -1.77
C GLU A 170 19.61 -21.68 -0.49
N GLU A 171 19.77 -21.03 0.66
CA GLU A 171 19.62 -21.68 1.97
C GLU A 171 18.14 -21.95 2.28
N ARG A 172 17.24 -21.00 1.99
CA ARG A 172 15.78 -21.21 2.18
C ARG A 172 15.24 -22.33 1.32
N LYS A 173 15.67 -22.47 0.06
CA LYS A 173 15.29 -23.58 -0.82
C LYS A 173 15.68 -24.97 -0.29
N LYS A 174 16.74 -25.05 0.50
CA LYS A 174 17.23 -26.31 1.09
C LYS A 174 16.53 -26.65 2.42
N MET A 175 15.72 -25.76 2.94
CA MET A 175 14.94 -26.02 4.15
C MET A 175 13.89 -27.09 3.85
N SER A 176 13.69 -28.01 4.79
CA SER A 176 12.64 -29.02 4.75
C SER A 176 11.70 -28.83 5.92
N PHE A 177 10.45 -29.20 5.74
CA PHE A 177 9.48 -29.23 6.82
C PHE A 177 9.94 -30.19 7.91
N LYS A 178 10.02 -29.72 9.16
CA LYS A 178 10.54 -30.52 10.28
C LYS A 178 9.43 -31.11 11.15
N GLY A 179 8.17 -30.69 10.93
CA GLY A 179 7.06 -31.04 11.83
C GLY A 179 7.31 -30.58 13.28
N LYS A 180 6.27 -30.15 13.97
CA LYS A 180 6.34 -30.00 15.43
C LYS A 180 5.86 -31.26 16.11
#